data_8a72f4a975b0e01e0aedd75b7a7ab613
#
_entry.id   8a72f4a975b0e01e0aedd75b7a7ab613
#
_cell.length_a   1.000
_cell.length_b   1.000
_cell.length_c   1.000
_cell.angle_alpha   90.00
_cell.angle_beta   90.00
_cell.angle_gamma   90.00
#
_symmetry.space_group_name_H-M   'P 1'
#
loop_
_entity.id
_entity.type
_entity.pdbx_description
1 polymer ?
#
loop_
_entity_poly.entity_id
_entity_poly.type
_entity_poly.pdbx_seq_one_letter_code
_entity_poly.pdbx_strand_id
1 'polypeptide(L)'
;MPVGISRAFFCRGSRLFRGLVFPVRIFYLCRMTTELCAYSVEACEAARRAGVTRVELCASPYEGGTTPSAAAIRMARRIGGLQLSVMVRPRGGDFLYSDTEFRQMLEEVRFARECGADGVVFGVLTPDGRVDVQRTAALVAEAGLMQTTFHRAFDMACDLEEALEAAVAAGCRRILTSGGRNTAVEGIDTLRALVAQAAGRIELMAGSGVNPSNVRQLAATGVDAVHFSARSVRPGGMVFRNPHVSMGDCGDVSEYDLLCADERLIRQILTLLEP
;
A
#
# COMPACT_ATOMS: atom_id res chain seq x y z
N MET A 1 -42.91 -10.62 16.85
CA MET A 1 -42.43 -11.23 15.59
C MET A 1 -40.94 -11.09 15.59
N PRO A 2 -40.11 -12.16 15.62
CA PRO A 2 -38.73 -12.09 16.01
C PRO A 2 -37.78 -11.77 14.85
N VAL A 3 -36.79 -11.00 15.21
CA VAL A 3 -35.62 -10.59 14.41
C VAL A 3 -34.68 -11.78 14.22
N GLY A 4 -34.34 -12.11 12.99
CA GLY A 4 -33.41 -13.19 12.66
C GLY A 4 -31.96 -12.82 12.91
N ILE A 5 -31.31 -13.56 13.80
CA ILE A 5 -29.87 -13.51 14.07
C ILE A 5 -29.16 -14.45 13.09
N SER A 6 -28.31 -13.90 12.26
CA SER A 6 -27.44 -14.66 11.36
C SER A 6 -26.31 -15.32 12.16
N ARG A 7 -26.25 -16.65 12.11
CA ARG A 7 -25.27 -17.48 12.83
C ARG A 7 -23.95 -17.52 12.07
N ALA A 8 -22.88 -17.18 12.78
CA ALA A 8 -21.51 -17.52 12.38
C ALA A 8 -21.32 -19.04 12.45
N PHE A 9 -20.89 -19.68 11.37
CA PHE A 9 -20.56 -21.11 11.35
C PHE A 9 -19.15 -21.32 11.90
N PHE A 10 -19.07 -21.83 13.14
CA PHE A 10 -17.90 -22.49 13.67
C PHE A 10 -17.92 -23.94 13.22
N CYS A 11 -16.98 -24.35 12.40
CA CYS A 11 -16.79 -25.77 12.08
C CYS A 11 -15.67 -26.35 12.97
N ARG A 12 -16.07 -27.01 14.06
CA ARG A 12 -15.20 -27.91 14.82
C ARG A 12 -15.25 -29.30 14.19
N GLY A 13 -14.13 -29.78 13.71
CA GLY A 13 -13.93 -31.18 13.31
C GLY A 13 -12.62 -31.71 13.90
N SER A 14 -12.66 -32.19 15.16
CA SER A 14 -11.56 -32.94 15.72
C SER A 14 -11.80 -34.44 15.46
N ARG A 15 -10.93 -35.12 14.69
CA ARG A 15 -10.76 -36.55 14.71
C ARG A 15 -9.46 -36.89 15.44
N LEU A 16 -9.59 -37.57 16.58
CA LEU A 16 -8.49 -38.18 17.31
C LEU A 16 -7.93 -39.36 16.52
N PHE A 17 -6.70 -39.24 16.01
CA PHE A 17 -5.83 -40.37 15.67
C PHE A 17 -4.59 -40.31 16.56
N ARG A 18 -4.32 -41.40 17.32
CA ARG A 18 -3.12 -41.55 18.13
C ARG A 18 -1.90 -41.66 17.20
N GLY A 19 -0.91 -40.78 17.40
CA GLY A 19 0.42 -40.87 16.82
C GLY A 19 0.74 -39.75 15.84
N LEU A 20 1.70 -38.89 16.19
CA LEU A 20 2.28 -37.75 15.47
C LEU A 20 1.31 -36.62 15.13
N VAL A 21 1.26 -35.63 15.99
CA VAL A 21 0.70 -34.32 15.67
C VAL A 21 1.73 -33.57 14.86
N PHE A 22 1.69 -33.70 13.54
CA PHE A 22 2.19 -32.65 12.66
C PHE A 22 1.11 -31.57 12.62
N PRO A 23 1.42 -30.29 12.85
CA PRO A 23 0.47 -29.23 12.56
C PRO A 23 0.29 -29.21 11.04
N VAL A 24 -0.79 -29.84 10.56
CA VAL A 24 -1.25 -29.62 9.19
C VAL A 24 -1.68 -28.16 9.17
N ARG A 25 -0.76 -27.25 8.74
CA ARG A 25 -1.14 -25.97 8.23
C ARG A 25 -2.06 -26.29 7.05
N ILE A 26 -3.37 -26.19 7.26
CA ILE A 26 -4.32 -26.10 6.18
C ILE A 26 -3.95 -24.80 5.46
N PHE A 27 -3.16 -24.91 4.40
CA PHE A 27 -2.99 -23.83 3.44
C PHE A 27 -4.37 -23.64 2.81
N TYR A 28 -5.18 -22.76 3.40
CA TYR A 28 -6.15 -22.07 2.58
C TYR A 28 -5.32 -21.45 1.49
N LEU A 29 -5.63 -21.78 0.24
CA LEU A 29 -5.16 -21.06 -0.95
C LEU A 29 -5.66 -19.61 -0.83
N CYS A 30 -5.04 -18.84 0.05
CA CYS A 30 -5.35 -17.44 0.22
C CYS A 30 -4.67 -16.75 -0.96
N ARG A 31 -5.47 -16.33 -1.93
CA ARG A 31 -4.98 -15.53 -3.06
C ARG A 31 -4.20 -14.35 -2.47
N MET A 32 -2.94 -14.19 -2.86
CA MET A 32 -2.09 -13.09 -2.39
C MET A 32 -2.79 -11.76 -2.63
N THR A 33 -2.79 -10.90 -1.62
CA THR A 33 -3.37 -9.56 -1.75
C THR A 33 -2.54 -8.73 -2.71
N THR A 34 -3.22 -8.05 -3.64
CA THR A 34 -2.58 -7.17 -4.62
C THR A 34 -3.05 -5.74 -4.41
N GLU A 35 -2.12 -4.80 -4.45
CA GLU A 35 -2.42 -3.37 -4.32
C GLU A 35 -1.80 -2.59 -5.48
N LEU A 36 -2.62 -1.81 -6.18
CA LEU A 36 -2.16 -0.89 -7.21
C LEU A 36 -1.96 0.50 -6.61
N CYS A 37 -0.76 1.09 -6.79
CA CYS A 37 -0.51 2.51 -6.57
C CYS A 37 -1.13 3.32 -7.72
N ALA A 38 -2.22 4.02 -7.45
CA ALA A 38 -3.01 4.77 -8.40
C ALA A 38 -2.80 6.28 -8.21
N TYR A 39 -2.45 6.99 -9.27
CA TYR A 39 -2.24 8.44 -9.24
C TYR A 39 -3.38 9.22 -9.90
N SER A 40 -4.45 8.54 -10.25
CA SER A 40 -5.65 9.14 -10.81
C SER A 40 -6.87 8.27 -10.57
N VAL A 41 -8.05 8.85 -10.73
CA VAL A 41 -9.32 8.10 -10.64
C VAL A 41 -9.42 7.08 -11.76
N GLU A 42 -8.95 7.42 -12.96
CA GLU A 42 -8.89 6.49 -14.11
C GLU A 42 -8.00 5.27 -13.83
N ALA A 43 -6.90 5.45 -13.07
CA ALA A 43 -6.08 4.32 -12.62
C ALA A 43 -6.83 3.40 -11.66
N CYS A 44 -7.68 3.95 -10.77
CA CYS A 44 -8.57 3.15 -9.91
C CYS A 44 -9.60 2.39 -10.72
N GLU A 45 -10.17 3.00 -11.78
CA GLU A 45 -11.09 2.31 -12.70
C GLU A 45 -10.40 1.18 -13.46
N ALA A 46 -9.17 1.39 -13.94
CA ALA A 46 -8.37 0.35 -14.57
C ALA A 46 -8.09 -0.82 -13.62
N ALA A 47 -7.71 -0.51 -12.36
CA ALA A 47 -7.53 -1.51 -11.32
C ALA A 47 -8.78 -2.35 -11.08
N ARG A 48 -9.94 -1.69 -11.01
CA ARG A 48 -11.25 -2.35 -10.84
C ARG A 48 -11.57 -3.29 -12.01
N ARG A 49 -11.38 -2.84 -13.25
CA ARG A 49 -11.60 -3.66 -14.45
C ARG A 49 -10.64 -4.85 -14.54
N ALA A 50 -9.41 -4.67 -14.07
CA ALA A 50 -8.40 -5.73 -14.06
C ALA A 50 -8.60 -6.76 -12.94
N GLY A 51 -9.35 -6.43 -11.87
CA GLY A 51 -9.61 -7.34 -10.75
C GLY A 51 -8.60 -7.23 -9.60
N VAL A 52 -7.92 -6.08 -9.46
CA VAL A 52 -7.09 -5.78 -8.29
C VAL A 52 -7.97 -5.73 -7.04
N THR A 53 -7.46 -6.19 -5.91
CA THR A 53 -8.23 -6.21 -4.65
C THR A 53 -8.23 -4.86 -3.94
N ARG A 54 -7.11 -4.11 -4.01
CA ARG A 54 -6.93 -2.85 -3.28
C ARG A 54 -6.20 -1.83 -4.16
N VAL A 55 -6.54 -0.57 -3.99
CA VAL A 55 -5.78 0.55 -4.56
C VAL A 55 -5.27 1.45 -3.45
N GLU A 56 -4.06 1.96 -3.61
CA GLU A 56 -3.53 3.09 -2.87
C GLU A 56 -3.65 4.33 -3.74
N LEU A 57 -4.56 5.24 -3.37
CA LEU A 57 -4.74 6.49 -4.12
C LEU A 57 -3.77 7.56 -3.64
N CYS A 58 -2.97 8.08 -4.55
CA CYS A 58 -1.95 9.10 -4.33
C CYS A 58 -2.12 10.28 -5.29
N ALA A 59 -1.48 11.39 -4.97
CA ALA A 59 -1.11 12.47 -5.89
C ALA A 59 0.40 12.47 -6.13
N SER A 60 0.92 13.38 -6.95
CA SER A 60 2.35 13.67 -7.13
C SER A 60 3.23 12.44 -7.38
N PRO A 61 3.08 11.76 -8.52
CA PRO A 61 3.80 10.52 -8.82
C PRO A 61 5.33 10.68 -8.85
N TYR A 62 5.83 11.86 -9.14
CA TYR A 62 7.27 12.16 -9.19
C TYR A 62 7.88 12.44 -7.81
N GLU A 63 7.04 12.69 -6.80
CA GLU A 63 7.46 12.85 -5.41
C GLU A 63 7.32 11.56 -4.59
N GLY A 64 6.99 10.46 -5.24
CA GLY A 64 6.76 9.18 -4.56
C GLY A 64 5.38 9.04 -3.91
N GLY A 65 4.45 9.93 -4.24
CA GLY A 65 3.09 9.95 -3.71
C GLY A 65 2.90 10.94 -2.56
N THR A 66 1.88 11.79 -2.69
CA THR A 66 1.40 12.71 -1.64
C THR A 66 -0.11 12.52 -1.48
N THR A 67 -0.69 13.21 -0.51
CA THR A 67 -2.14 13.17 -0.22
C THR A 67 -2.94 13.60 -1.46
N PRO A 68 -3.89 12.77 -1.93
CA PRO A 68 -4.73 13.11 -3.07
C PRO A 68 -5.79 14.15 -2.70
N SER A 69 -6.32 14.83 -3.72
CA SER A 69 -7.37 15.81 -3.50
C SER A 69 -8.66 15.18 -2.96
N ALA A 70 -9.42 15.97 -2.21
CA ALA A 70 -10.73 15.57 -1.70
C ALA A 70 -11.68 15.05 -2.79
N ALA A 71 -11.65 15.67 -3.98
CA ALA A 71 -12.45 15.25 -5.11
C ALA A 71 -12.03 13.86 -5.62
N ALA A 72 -10.72 13.62 -5.74
CA ALA A 72 -10.19 12.32 -6.17
C ALA A 72 -10.59 11.20 -5.21
N ILE A 73 -10.50 11.42 -3.89
CA ILE A 73 -10.90 10.42 -2.88
C ILE A 73 -12.39 10.08 -3.01
N ARG A 74 -13.27 11.11 -3.09
CA ARG A 74 -14.71 10.90 -3.26
C ARG A 74 -15.07 10.18 -4.56
N MET A 75 -14.40 10.51 -5.66
CA MET A 75 -14.63 9.87 -6.95
C MET A 75 -14.15 8.42 -6.94
N ALA A 76 -12.95 8.16 -6.44
CA ALA A 76 -12.41 6.80 -6.32
C ALA A 76 -13.32 5.91 -5.45
N ARG A 77 -13.83 6.43 -4.34
CA ARG A 77 -14.76 5.67 -3.48
C ARG A 77 -16.03 5.25 -4.20
N ARG A 78 -16.54 6.07 -5.13
CA ARG A 78 -17.77 5.77 -5.90
C ARG A 78 -17.60 4.64 -6.91
N ILE A 79 -16.37 4.30 -7.31
CA ILE A 79 -16.10 3.20 -8.25
C ILE A 79 -16.64 1.86 -7.69
N GLY A 80 -16.53 1.65 -6.37
CA GLY A 80 -17.01 0.44 -5.71
C GLY A 80 -16.23 -0.82 -6.08
N GLY A 81 -16.37 -1.88 -5.29
CA GLY A 81 -15.74 -3.17 -5.54
C GLY A 81 -14.21 -3.19 -5.46
N LEU A 82 -13.60 -2.15 -4.86
CA LEU A 82 -12.20 -2.03 -4.53
C LEU A 82 -12.08 -1.63 -3.06
N GLN A 83 -11.06 -2.12 -2.38
CA GLN A 83 -10.59 -1.52 -1.14
C GLN A 83 -9.79 -0.26 -1.48
N LEU A 84 -10.16 0.86 -0.90
CA LEU A 84 -9.52 2.16 -1.11
C LEU A 84 -8.64 2.51 0.08
N SER A 85 -7.32 2.49 -0.10
CA SER A 85 -6.35 3.10 0.80
C SER A 85 -5.99 4.50 0.29
N VAL A 86 -5.89 5.47 1.19
CA VAL A 86 -5.58 6.87 0.86
C VAL A 86 -4.22 7.23 1.41
N MET A 87 -3.33 7.75 0.55
CA MET A 87 -2.05 8.30 0.98
C MET A 87 -2.26 9.54 1.85
N VAL A 88 -1.60 9.58 2.99
CA VAL A 88 -1.54 10.71 3.92
C VAL A 88 -0.07 11.14 4.05
N ARG A 89 0.34 12.02 3.17
CA ARG A 89 1.69 12.57 3.09
C ARG A 89 1.60 14.00 2.55
N PRO A 90 1.74 15.02 3.40
CA PRO A 90 1.44 16.42 3.04
C PRO A 90 2.39 17.01 1.97
N ARG A 91 3.58 16.44 1.83
CA ARG A 91 4.61 16.89 0.86
C ARG A 91 5.55 15.77 0.45
N GLY A 92 6.30 15.98 -0.61
CA GLY A 92 7.51 15.22 -0.95
C GLY A 92 8.67 15.44 0.05
N GLY A 93 9.84 14.91 -0.29
CA GLY A 93 11.03 14.97 0.58
C GLY A 93 11.01 13.93 1.69
N ASP A 94 11.61 14.28 2.84
CA ASP A 94 11.76 13.39 4.00
C ASP A 94 10.44 13.10 4.75
N PHE A 95 10.54 12.36 5.84
CA PHE A 95 9.41 11.93 6.66
C PHE A 95 9.44 12.51 8.07
N LEU A 96 10.25 13.55 8.29
CA LEU A 96 10.25 14.35 9.49
C LEU A 96 9.31 15.54 9.32
N TYR A 97 8.19 15.53 10.00
CA TYR A 97 7.15 16.56 9.85
C TYR A 97 7.14 17.56 10.99
N SER A 98 6.89 18.83 10.67
CA SER A 98 6.58 19.86 11.66
C SER A 98 5.26 19.58 12.37
N ASP A 99 5.00 20.26 13.49
CA ASP A 99 3.71 20.14 14.20
C ASP A 99 2.53 20.58 13.32
N THR A 100 2.75 21.51 12.40
CA THR A 100 1.69 21.97 11.48
C THR A 100 1.38 20.89 10.44
N GLU A 101 2.43 20.29 9.82
CA GLU A 101 2.26 19.18 8.87
C GLU A 101 1.63 17.96 9.55
N PHE A 102 2.03 17.67 10.79
CA PHE A 102 1.44 16.55 11.52
C PHE A 102 -0.05 16.79 11.85
N ARG A 103 -0.43 18.00 12.22
CA ARG A 103 -1.86 18.35 12.38
C ARG A 103 -2.63 18.21 11.06
N GLN A 104 -2.03 18.63 9.94
CA GLN A 104 -2.61 18.41 8.63
C GLN A 104 -2.82 16.91 8.35
N MET A 105 -1.84 16.05 8.66
CA MET A 105 -1.98 14.59 8.49
C MET A 105 -3.16 14.03 9.29
N LEU A 106 -3.38 14.49 10.52
CA LEU A 106 -4.54 14.06 11.32
C LEU A 106 -5.87 14.45 10.65
N GLU A 107 -5.98 15.68 10.12
CA GLU A 107 -7.17 16.13 9.39
C GLU A 107 -7.37 15.32 8.09
N GLU A 108 -6.30 14.99 7.37
CA GLU A 108 -6.35 14.18 6.16
C GLU A 108 -6.82 12.74 6.45
N VAL A 109 -6.37 12.14 7.57
CA VAL A 109 -6.87 10.82 8.03
C VAL A 109 -8.36 10.90 8.35
N ARG A 110 -8.79 11.91 9.09
CA ARG A 110 -10.21 12.15 9.43
C ARG A 110 -11.06 12.30 8.19
N PHE A 111 -10.60 13.10 7.23
CA PHE A 111 -11.29 13.32 5.97
C PHE A 111 -11.40 12.03 5.14
N ALA A 112 -10.32 11.23 5.05
CA ALA A 112 -10.35 9.94 4.36
C ALA A 112 -11.40 9.00 4.98
N ARG A 113 -11.48 8.95 6.31
CA ARG A 113 -12.49 8.18 7.06
C ARG A 113 -13.91 8.66 6.74
N GLU A 114 -14.16 9.96 6.75
CA GLU A 114 -15.46 10.55 6.42
C GLU A 114 -15.88 10.28 4.97
N CYS A 115 -14.92 10.17 4.07
CA CYS A 115 -15.15 9.76 2.68
C CYS A 115 -15.40 8.25 2.53
N GLY A 116 -15.28 7.46 3.60
CA GLY A 116 -15.50 6.02 3.60
C GLY A 116 -14.33 5.24 2.98
N ALA A 117 -13.09 5.73 3.10
CA ALA A 117 -11.90 4.96 2.76
C ALA A 117 -11.81 3.69 3.63
N ASP A 118 -11.28 2.61 3.06
CA ASP A 118 -11.06 1.35 3.77
C ASP A 118 -9.73 1.36 4.54
N GLY A 119 -8.80 2.22 4.14
CA GLY A 119 -7.49 2.35 4.77
C GLY A 119 -6.82 3.70 4.53
N VAL A 120 -5.78 3.96 5.30
CA VAL A 120 -4.87 5.09 5.15
C VAL A 120 -3.42 4.62 5.18
N VAL A 121 -2.56 5.36 4.48
CA VAL A 121 -1.14 5.03 4.30
C VAL A 121 -0.31 6.24 4.71
N PHE A 122 0.59 6.07 5.66
CA PHE A 122 1.42 7.14 6.21
C PHE A 122 2.76 6.59 6.74
N GLY A 123 3.64 7.48 7.17
CA GLY A 123 4.87 7.12 7.89
C GLY A 123 5.55 8.37 8.41
N VAL A 124 5.95 8.35 9.67
CA VAL A 124 6.59 9.47 10.36
C VAL A 124 7.88 8.98 10.98
N LEU A 125 8.97 9.70 10.73
CA LEU A 125 10.29 9.43 11.30
C LEU A 125 10.74 10.57 12.21
N THR A 126 11.60 10.23 13.13
CA THR A 126 12.35 11.18 13.99
C THR A 126 13.59 11.70 13.26
N PRO A 127 14.25 12.76 13.75
CA PRO A 127 15.47 13.30 13.11
C PRO A 127 16.62 12.29 12.99
N ASP A 128 16.69 11.29 13.86
CA ASP A 128 17.68 10.22 13.86
C ASP A 128 17.25 8.99 13.04
N GLY A 129 16.17 9.11 12.28
CA GLY A 129 15.71 8.07 11.36
C GLY A 129 14.96 6.92 12.02
N ARG A 130 14.46 7.06 13.25
CA ARG A 130 13.60 6.06 13.91
C ARG A 130 12.15 6.32 13.60
N VAL A 131 11.30 5.31 13.72
CA VAL A 131 9.85 5.50 13.65
C VAL A 131 9.40 6.35 14.84
N ASP A 132 8.69 7.46 14.56
CA ASP A 132 8.01 8.23 15.61
C ASP A 132 6.76 7.47 16.07
N VAL A 133 6.95 6.61 17.07
CA VAL A 133 5.90 5.73 17.61
C VAL A 133 4.70 6.55 18.12
N GLN A 134 4.97 7.68 18.78
CA GLN A 134 3.90 8.49 19.37
C GLN A 134 3.00 9.12 18.29
N ARG A 135 3.60 9.76 17.28
CA ARG A 135 2.85 10.35 16.17
C ARG A 135 2.18 9.29 15.30
N THR A 136 2.86 8.17 15.05
CA THR A 136 2.30 7.04 14.31
C THR A 136 1.08 6.46 15.02
N ALA A 137 1.16 6.23 16.33
CA ALA A 137 0.03 5.75 17.12
C ALA A 137 -1.15 6.73 17.14
N ALA A 138 -0.89 8.04 17.13
CA ALA A 138 -1.94 9.04 17.03
C ALA A 138 -2.67 8.99 15.67
N LEU A 139 -1.95 8.78 14.57
CA LEU A 139 -2.56 8.57 13.24
C LEU A 139 -3.36 7.26 13.19
N VAL A 140 -2.85 6.18 13.79
CA VAL A 140 -3.59 4.90 13.92
C VAL A 140 -4.89 5.11 14.72
N ALA A 141 -4.84 5.84 15.83
CA ALA A 141 -6.02 6.13 16.65
C ALA A 141 -7.06 6.96 15.87
N GLU A 142 -6.62 7.99 15.10
CA GLU A 142 -7.51 8.79 14.26
C GLU A 142 -8.13 7.96 13.12
N ALA A 143 -7.40 6.99 12.59
CA ALA A 143 -7.90 6.09 11.54
C ALA A 143 -9.08 5.21 12.03
N GLY A 144 -9.18 4.92 13.31
CA GLY A 144 -10.28 4.14 13.89
C GLY A 144 -10.32 2.70 13.33
N LEU A 145 -11.36 2.36 12.59
CA LEU A 145 -11.54 1.01 12.00
C LEU A 145 -10.88 0.84 10.62
N MET A 146 -10.34 1.91 10.03
CA MET A 146 -9.63 1.81 8.76
C MET A 146 -8.34 1.00 8.92
N GLN A 147 -7.94 0.30 7.84
CA GLN A 147 -6.63 -0.36 7.78
C GLN A 147 -5.53 0.71 7.75
N THR A 148 -4.44 0.47 8.48
CA THR A 148 -3.31 1.40 8.54
C THR A 148 -2.06 0.76 7.95
N THR A 149 -1.43 1.43 7.00
CA THR A 149 -0.19 0.99 6.37
C THR A 149 0.92 1.99 6.68
N PHE A 150 2.01 1.53 7.26
CA PHE A 150 3.24 2.31 7.34
C PHE A 150 3.96 2.17 6.00
N HIS A 151 4.08 3.27 5.27
CA HIS A 151 4.63 3.28 3.90
C HIS A 151 6.16 3.20 3.86
N ARG A 152 6.76 3.44 2.69
CA ARG A 152 8.19 3.35 2.46
C ARG A 152 9.08 4.31 3.26
N ALA A 153 8.55 5.14 4.14
CA ALA A 153 9.34 5.74 5.22
C ALA A 153 10.06 4.67 6.04
N PHE A 154 9.49 3.45 6.11
CA PHE A 154 10.13 2.28 6.70
C PHE A 154 11.50 2.00 6.08
N ASP A 155 11.62 2.07 4.75
CA ASP A 155 12.88 1.84 4.04
C ASP A 155 13.95 2.91 4.29
N MET A 156 13.54 4.06 4.85
CA MET A 156 14.42 5.18 5.23
C MET A 156 14.77 5.17 6.71
N ALA A 157 14.28 4.19 7.48
CA ALA A 157 14.63 4.06 8.88
C ALA A 157 16.10 3.63 9.05
N CYS A 158 16.72 4.09 10.14
CA CYS A 158 18.12 3.76 10.45
C CYS A 158 18.34 2.27 10.78
N ASP A 159 17.29 1.58 11.28
CA ASP A 159 17.29 0.17 11.61
C ASP A 159 15.90 -0.41 11.28
N LEU A 160 15.84 -1.38 10.36
CA LEU A 160 14.56 -1.95 9.90
C LEU A 160 13.96 -2.94 10.89
N GLU A 161 14.78 -3.65 11.66
CA GLU A 161 14.30 -4.59 12.67
C GLU A 161 13.63 -3.83 13.82
N GLU A 162 14.26 -2.74 14.28
CA GLU A 162 13.68 -1.84 15.27
C GLU A 162 12.43 -1.12 14.73
N ALA A 163 12.46 -0.68 13.47
CA ALA A 163 11.34 -0.02 12.82
C ALA A 163 10.10 -0.93 12.70
N LEU A 164 10.30 -2.24 12.48
CA LEU A 164 9.21 -3.22 12.48
C LEU A 164 8.55 -3.30 13.86
N GLU A 165 9.34 -3.44 14.93
CA GLU A 165 8.80 -3.49 16.30
C GLU A 165 8.08 -2.18 16.67
N ALA A 166 8.62 -1.04 16.24
CA ALA A 166 8.03 0.26 16.45
C ALA A 166 6.67 0.41 15.71
N ALA A 167 6.57 -0.07 14.47
CA ALA A 167 5.32 -0.07 13.71
C ALA A 167 4.26 -0.99 14.35
N VAL A 168 4.68 -2.15 14.85
CA VAL A 168 3.80 -3.07 15.63
C VAL A 168 3.33 -2.38 16.90
N ALA A 169 4.24 -1.77 17.66
CA ALA A 169 3.92 -1.07 18.92
C ALA A 169 2.99 0.12 18.70
N ALA A 170 3.14 0.84 17.57
CA ALA A 170 2.24 1.93 17.18
C ALA A 170 0.85 1.45 16.72
N GLY A 171 0.66 0.15 16.50
CA GLY A 171 -0.62 -0.45 16.12
C GLY A 171 -0.89 -0.43 14.61
N CYS A 172 0.14 -0.29 13.77
CA CYS A 172 -0.01 -0.41 12.33
C CYS A 172 -0.45 -1.81 11.93
N ARG A 173 -1.32 -1.90 10.94
CA ARG A 173 -1.80 -3.18 10.40
C ARG A 173 -0.84 -3.76 9.38
N ARG A 174 -0.11 -2.92 8.64
CA ARG A 174 0.74 -3.30 7.51
C ARG A 174 1.97 -2.43 7.41
N ILE A 175 3.05 -2.99 6.86
CA ILE A 175 4.24 -2.27 6.41
C ILE A 175 4.39 -2.48 4.91
N LEU A 176 4.57 -1.39 4.15
CA LEU A 176 5.01 -1.41 2.76
C LEU A 176 6.52 -1.17 2.71
N THR A 177 7.28 -2.12 2.16
CA THR A 177 8.73 -2.05 2.16
C THR A 177 9.36 -2.66 0.91
N SER A 178 10.54 -2.19 0.55
CA SER A 178 11.45 -2.81 -0.41
C SER A 178 12.64 -3.52 0.27
N GLY A 179 12.59 -3.71 1.58
CA GLY A 179 13.71 -4.24 2.37
C GLY A 179 14.87 -3.24 2.50
N GLY A 180 14.57 -1.93 2.55
CA GLY A 180 15.58 -0.87 2.68
C GLY A 180 16.44 -0.69 1.44
N ARG A 181 15.97 -1.06 0.26
CA ARG A 181 16.66 -0.92 -1.03
C ARG A 181 15.84 -0.12 -2.03
N ASN A 182 16.45 0.25 -3.15
CA ASN A 182 15.74 0.97 -4.22
C ASN A 182 14.59 0.14 -4.79
N THR A 183 14.80 -1.17 -4.94
CA THR A 183 13.78 -2.11 -5.41
C THR A 183 13.59 -3.28 -4.44
N ALA A 184 12.41 -3.86 -4.41
CA ALA A 184 12.09 -5.02 -3.58
C ALA A 184 12.94 -6.25 -3.94
N VAL A 185 13.37 -6.38 -5.20
CA VAL A 185 14.26 -7.48 -5.62
C VAL A 185 15.65 -7.36 -4.99
N GLU A 186 16.19 -6.14 -4.92
CA GLU A 186 17.48 -5.90 -4.25
C GLU A 186 17.40 -6.17 -2.74
N GLY A 187 16.23 -5.97 -2.13
CA GLY A 187 15.99 -6.20 -0.71
C GLY A 187 15.42 -7.57 -0.35
N ILE A 188 15.48 -8.54 -1.25
CA ILE A 188 14.74 -9.81 -1.11
C ILE A 188 15.13 -10.62 0.14
N ASP A 189 16.39 -10.61 0.53
CA ASP A 189 16.85 -11.32 1.73
C ASP A 189 16.41 -10.61 3.00
N THR A 190 16.41 -9.27 3.00
CA THR A 190 15.84 -8.47 4.09
C THR A 190 14.33 -8.69 4.19
N LEU A 191 13.60 -8.77 3.07
CA LEU A 191 12.17 -9.09 3.09
C LEU A 191 11.89 -10.43 3.77
N ARG A 192 12.68 -11.47 3.48
CA ARG A 192 12.55 -12.78 4.15
C ARG A 192 12.81 -12.69 5.66
N ALA A 193 13.83 -11.95 6.06
CA ALA A 193 14.15 -11.73 7.48
C ALA A 193 13.01 -11.00 8.20
N LEU A 194 12.50 -9.93 7.60
CA LEU A 194 11.37 -9.16 8.14
C LEU A 194 10.09 -10.00 8.25
N VAL A 195 9.80 -10.85 7.25
CA VAL A 195 8.66 -11.80 7.33
C VAL A 195 8.82 -12.75 8.49
N ALA A 196 10.02 -13.31 8.70
CA ALA A 196 10.30 -14.18 9.84
C ALA A 196 10.17 -13.45 11.17
N GLN A 197 10.67 -12.21 11.28
CA GLN A 197 10.58 -11.37 12.47
C GLN A 197 9.12 -10.96 12.76
N ALA A 198 8.38 -10.56 11.73
CA ALA A 198 6.97 -10.17 11.87
C ALA A 198 6.12 -11.29 12.47
N ALA A 199 6.39 -12.54 12.12
CA ALA A 199 5.74 -13.74 12.65
C ALA A 199 4.19 -13.62 12.69
N GLY A 200 3.60 -12.97 11.69
CA GLY A 200 2.15 -12.73 11.56
C GLY A 200 1.56 -11.65 12.49
N ARG A 201 2.39 -10.90 13.23
CA ARG A 201 1.94 -9.77 14.07
C ARG A 201 1.54 -8.54 13.27
N ILE A 202 2.12 -8.38 12.09
CA ILE A 202 1.87 -7.28 11.15
C ILE A 202 2.01 -7.82 9.73
N GLU A 203 1.19 -7.33 8.79
CA GLU A 203 1.28 -7.72 7.38
C GLU A 203 2.49 -7.06 6.71
N LEU A 204 3.26 -7.83 5.95
CA LEU A 204 4.37 -7.33 5.12
C LEU A 204 3.93 -7.26 3.66
N MET A 205 4.06 -6.10 3.05
CA MET A 205 3.75 -5.85 1.64
C MET A 205 5.00 -5.43 0.89
N ALA A 206 5.42 -6.24 -0.10
CA ALA A 206 6.57 -5.92 -0.91
C ALA A 206 6.22 -4.89 -1.99
N GLY A 207 6.99 -3.81 -2.08
CA GLY A 207 6.80 -2.75 -3.08
C GLY A 207 8.09 -2.13 -3.57
N SER A 208 7.99 -1.33 -4.61
CA SER A 208 9.06 -0.75 -5.42
C SER A 208 9.64 -1.70 -6.46
N GLY A 209 9.44 -1.34 -7.73
CA GLY A 209 9.97 -2.10 -8.87
C GLY A 209 9.27 -3.43 -9.14
N VAL A 210 8.12 -3.70 -8.51
CA VAL A 210 7.35 -4.93 -8.75
C VAL A 210 6.74 -4.90 -10.16
N ASN A 211 7.00 -5.98 -10.91
CA ASN A 211 6.57 -6.13 -12.30
C ASN A 211 6.40 -7.63 -12.65
N PRO A 212 5.91 -7.98 -13.86
CA PRO A 212 5.68 -9.38 -14.23
C PRO A 212 6.92 -10.29 -14.17
N SER A 213 8.14 -9.73 -14.34
CA SER A 213 9.36 -10.56 -14.34
C SER A 213 9.82 -10.99 -12.94
N ASN A 214 9.38 -10.29 -11.88
CA ASN A 214 9.88 -10.49 -10.53
C ASN A 214 8.80 -10.81 -9.47
N VAL A 215 7.52 -10.63 -9.78
CA VAL A 215 6.45 -10.75 -8.80
C VAL A 215 6.38 -12.13 -8.13
N ARG A 216 6.66 -13.21 -8.88
CA ARG A 216 6.70 -14.58 -8.30
C ARG A 216 7.84 -14.76 -7.31
N GLN A 217 9.01 -14.18 -7.62
CA GLN A 217 10.16 -14.22 -6.72
C GLN A 217 9.88 -13.46 -5.43
N LEU A 218 9.21 -12.31 -5.52
CA LEU A 218 8.80 -11.53 -4.35
C LEU A 218 7.72 -12.26 -3.54
N ALA A 219 6.74 -12.85 -4.18
CA ALA A 219 5.73 -13.67 -3.52
C ALA A 219 6.35 -14.84 -2.74
N ALA A 220 7.40 -15.46 -3.28
CA ALA A 220 8.13 -16.58 -2.65
C ALA A 220 8.94 -16.17 -1.39
N THR A 221 9.03 -14.88 -1.05
CA THR A 221 9.62 -14.42 0.22
C THR A 221 8.73 -14.68 1.42
N GLY A 222 7.43 -14.92 1.20
CA GLY A 222 6.44 -15.10 2.24
C GLY A 222 5.72 -13.81 2.66
N VAL A 223 5.88 -12.71 1.91
CA VAL A 223 5.10 -11.49 2.13
C VAL A 223 3.60 -11.73 1.94
N ASP A 224 2.77 -10.98 2.65
CA ASP A 224 1.31 -11.14 2.65
C ASP A 224 0.66 -10.47 1.43
N ALA A 225 1.34 -9.47 0.85
CA ALA A 225 0.84 -8.68 -0.26
C ALA A 225 1.97 -8.17 -1.18
N VAL A 226 1.60 -7.81 -2.40
CA VAL A 226 2.47 -7.09 -3.33
C VAL A 226 1.85 -5.78 -3.77
N HIS A 227 2.68 -4.74 -3.84
CA HIS A 227 2.34 -3.38 -4.22
C HIS A 227 3.06 -3.01 -5.51
N PHE A 228 2.33 -2.55 -6.51
CA PHE A 228 2.87 -2.19 -7.81
C PHE A 228 2.11 -1.02 -8.43
N SER A 229 2.73 -0.31 -9.38
CA SER A 229 2.09 0.83 -10.05
C SER A 229 1.63 0.51 -11.48
N ALA A 230 2.23 -0.50 -12.12
CA ALA A 230 1.98 -0.83 -13.53
C ALA A 230 1.96 0.45 -14.42
N ARG A 231 2.88 1.39 -14.13
CA ARG A 231 2.91 2.69 -14.80
C ARG A 231 3.31 2.55 -16.25
N SER A 232 2.63 3.30 -17.10
CA SER A 232 3.00 3.56 -18.49
C SER A 232 2.79 5.04 -18.82
N VAL A 233 3.43 5.48 -19.90
CA VAL A 233 3.31 6.83 -20.40
C VAL A 233 2.58 6.77 -21.74
N ARG A 234 1.62 7.67 -21.94
CA ARG A 234 0.93 7.83 -23.23
C ARG A 234 0.94 9.29 -23.63
N PRO A 235 1.00 9.61 -24.93
CA PRO A 235 0.84 10.97 -25.40
C PRO A 235 -0.48 11.58 -24.95
N GLY A 236 -0.44 12.84 -24.50
CA GLY A 236 -1.63 13.63 -24.24
C GLY A 236 -2.34 14.03 -25.53
N GLY A 237 -3.60 14.47 -25.40
CA GLY A 237 -4.44 14.86 -26.55
C GLY A 237 -4.18 16.28 -27.09
N MET A 238 -3.27 17.06 -26.49
CA MET A 238 -2.97 18.42 -26.99
C MET A 238 -2.20 18.37 -28.31
N VAL A 239 -2.74 19.06 -29.33
CA VAL A 239 -2.09 19.20 -30.64
C VAL A 239 -1.07 20.31 -30.59
N PHE A 240 -1.44 21.47 -30.01
CA PHE A 240 -0.51 22.58 -29.84
C PHE A 240 0.52 22.25 -28.77
N ARG A 241 1.79 22.52 -29.06
CA ARG A 241 2.90 22.35 -28.12
C ARG A 241 3.72 23.64 -28.08
N ASN A 242 3.92 24.20 -26.89
CA ASN A 242 4.79 25.37 -26.71
C ASN A 242 6.23 24.89 -26.44
N PRO A 243 7.19 25.15 -27.35
CA PRO A 243 8.56 24.69 -27.17
C PRO A 243 9.40 25.58 -26.22
N HIS A 244 8.82 26.65 -25.71
CA HIS A 244 9.54 27.69 -24.95
C HIS A 244 9.19 27.67 -23.46
N VAL A 245 8.29 26.79 -23.02
CA VAL A 245 7.81 26.72 -21.61
C VAL A 245 7.90 25.31 -21.09
N SER A 246 8.53 25.17 -19.94
CA SER A 246 8.47 23.99 -19.09
C SER A 246 7.76 24.33 -17.80
N MET A 247 6.83 23.44 -17.36
CA MET A 247 6.04 23.64 -16.14
C MET A 247 6.70 23.00 -14.91
N GLY A 248 7.84 22.36 -15.08
CA GLY A 248 8.58 21.74 -13.99
C GLY A 248 9.51 20.64 -14.49
N ASP A 249 10.36 20.17 -13.61
CA ASP A 249 11.25 19.04 -13.90
C ASP A 249 10.54 17.74 -13.55
N CYS A 250 9.97 17.10 -14.55
CA CYS A 250 9.37 15.78 -14.45
C CYS A 250 10.32 14.66 -14.90
N GLY A 251 11.62 14.91 -14.93
CA GLY A 251 12.63 14.01 -15.48
C GLY A 251 12.45 13.85 -17.01
N ASP A 252 12.56 12.62 -17.52
CA ASP A 252 12.46 12.32 -18.94
C ASP A 252 11.03 12.33 -19.52
N VAL A 253 10.02 12.68 -18.71
CA VAL A 253 8.61 12.69 -19.16
C VAL A 253 8.22 14.05 -19.66
N SER A 254 7.75 14.11 -20.91
CA SER A 254 7.25 15.35 -21.51
C SER A 254 5.99 15.84 -20.79
N GLU A 255 5.83 17.14 -20.65
CA GLU A 255 4.62 17.81 -20.13
C GLU A 255 3.35 17.50 -20.93
N TYR A 256 3.53 17.03 -22.16
CA TYR A 256 2.46 16.62 -23.05
C TYR A 256 2.12 15.13 -22.97
N ASP A 257 2.82 14.41 -22.09
CA ASP A 257 2.58 13.00 -21.85
C ASP A 257 1.81 12.80 -20.54
N LEU A 258 1.00 11.76 -20.52
CA LEU A 258 0.16 11.42 -19.38
C LEU A 258 0.62 10.11 -18.76
N LEU A 259 0.84 10.16 -17.46
CA LEU A 259 1.09 8.94 -16.68
C LEU A 259 -0.23 8.19 -16.47
N CYS A 260 -0.25 6.90 -16.79
CA CYS A 260 -1.43 6.05 -16.63
C CYS A 260 -1.05 4.66 -16.06
N ALA A 261 -2.04 3.92 -15.60
CA ALA A 261 -1.89 2.52 -15.25
C ALA A 261 -2.17 1.65 -16.50
N ASP A 262 -1.24 0.77 -16.85
CA ASP A 262 -1.41 -0.19 -17.96
C ASP A 262 -2.19 -1.42 -17.47
N GLU A 263 -3.44 -1.54 -17.90
CA GLU A 263 -4.31 -2.65 -17.53
C GLU A 263 -3.77 -4.02 -17.97
N ARG A 264 -2.98 -4.09 -19.05
CA ARG A 264 -2.34 -5.34 -19.51
C ARG A 264 -1.26 -5.78 -18.52
N LEU A 265 -0.42 -4.85 -18.06
CA LEU A 265 0.60 -5.14 -17.05
C LEU A 265 -0.05 -5.56 -15.73
N ILE A 266 -1.13 -4.90 -15.32
CA ILE A 266 -1.91 -5.29 -14.14
C ILE A 266 -2.37 -6.75 -14.27
N ARG A 267 -3.04 -7.11 -15.37
CA ARG A 267 -3.54 -8.47 -15.61
C ARG A 267 -2.42 -9.51 -15.63
N GLN A 268 -1.27 -9.19 -16.24
CA GLN A 268 -0.11 -10.09 -16.25
C GLN A 268 0.38 -10.38 -14.83
N ILE A 269 0.50 -9.36 -13.96
CA ILE A 269 0.89 -9.54 -12.56
C ILE A 269 -0.12 -10.42 -11.83
N LEU A 270 -1.43 -10.16 -11.99
CA LEU A 270 -2.47 -10.93 -11.33
C LEU A 270 -2.45 -12.40 -11.75
N THR A 271 -2.33 -12.70 -13.05
CA THR A 271 -2.26 -14.08 -13.59
C THR A 271 -1.03 -14.82 -13.05
N LEU A 272 0.11 -14.13 -12.87
CA LEU A 272 1.32 -14.73 -12.31
C LEU A 272 1.23 -15.08 -10.82
N LEU A 273 0.26 -14.49 -10.11
CA LEU A 273 -0.02 -14.73 -8.69
C LEU A 273 -1.21 -15.68 -8.46
N GLU A 274 -1.87 -16.11 -9.52
CA GLU A 274 -2.87 -17.18 -9.41
C GLU A 274 -2.18 -18.51 -9.08
N PRO A 275 -2.79 -19.33 -8.19
CA PRO A 275 -2.23 -20.62 -7.75
C PRO A 275 -2.10 -21.66 -8.88
#